data_f05ac26eb77b4d929f7d977f0f98f4ea
#
_entry.id   f05ac26eb77b4d929f7d977f0f98f4ea
#
_cell.length_a   1.000
_cell.length_b   1.000
_cell.length_c   1.000
_cell.angle_alpha   90.00
_cell.angle_beta   90.00
_cell.angle_gamma   90.00
#
_symmetry.space_group_name_H-M   'P 1'
#
loop_
_entity.id
_entity.type
_entity.pdbx_description
1 polymer ?
#
loop_
_entity_poly.entity_id
_entity_poly.type
_entity_poly.pdbx_seq_one_letter_code
_entity_poly.pdbx_strand_id
1 'polypeptide(L)'
;MQQLGVTYFNETKKGPGHARQCGLNQAKGKYHICIDTDTIYPSRYIKTHVKQLMKPGVACTFSLWSFIPDERHSATGLWWYEALRDLHLRIQSIQRPELCVRGMTFGFNTELGRKFGFRTDIIRGEDGSLALAMKPYGKLVFIHSGKARVMTGYGTLNNDGSLFNSFKTRLVKAFKGAGSMFTRKNEYKDEDNNLIKNK
;
A
#
# COMPACT_ATOMS: atom_id res chain seq x y z
N MET A 1 -6.62 1.89 -25.16
CA MET A 1 -7.41 1.93 -23.89
C MET A 1 -8.91 2.07 -24.13
N GLN A 2 -9.35 2.73 -25.19
CA GLN A 2 -10.81 2.83 -25.51
C GLN A 2 -11.50 1.48 -25.75
N GLN A 3 -10.79 0.45 -26.20
CA GLN A 3 -11.35 -0.90 -26.47
C GLN A 3 -11.78 -1.67 -25.20
N LEU A 4 -11.34 -1.27 -24.02
CA LEU A 4 -11.63 -1.97 -22.75
C LEU A 4 -12.75 -1.31 -21.92
N GLY A 5 -13.40 -0.26 -22.42
CA GLY A 5 -14.43 0.48 -21.67
C GLY A 5 -13.90 1.17 -20.40
N VAL A 6 -12.60 1.45 -20.36
CA VAL A 6 -11.93 2.11 -19.21
C VAL A 6 -11.98 3.62 -19.40
N THR A 7 -12.45 4.33 -18.39
CA THR A 7 -12.39 5.81 -18.38
C THR A 7 -10.98 6.25 -18.01
N TYR A 8 -10.41 7.12 -18.84
CA TYR A 8 -9.07 7.68 -18.66
C TYR A 8 -9.13 9.13 -18.21
N PHE A 9 -8.33 9.48 -17.21
CA PHE A 9 -8.11 10.84 -16.75
C PHE A 9 -6.61 11.13 -16.73
N ASN A 10 -6.21 12.30 -17.22
CA ASN A 10 -4.82 12.74 -17.20
C ASN A 10 -4.57 13.69 -16.03
N GLU A 11 -3.61 13.33 -15.18
CA GLU A 11 -3.10 14.20 -14.13
C GLU A 11 -1.72 14.74 -14.56
N THR A 12 -1.59 16.04 -14.64
CA THR A 12 -0.36 16.70 -15.09
C THR A 12 0.68 16.88 -14.00
N LYS A 13 0.24 16.91 -12.75
CA LYS A 13 1.13 17.01 -11.60
C LYS A 13 1.77 15.64 -11.30
N LYS A 14 3.11 15.63 -11.24
CA LYS A 14 3.86 14.40 -10.96
C LYS A 14 3.69 13.95 -9.52
N GLY A 15 3.54 12.64 -9.31
CA GLY A 15 3.53 11.98 -8.02
C GLY A 15 2.33 11.04 -7.82
N PRO A 16 2.51 9.96 -7.05
CA PRO A 16 1.46 8.97 -6.84
C PRO A 16 0.25 9.56 -6.11
N GLY A 17 0.47 10.47 -5.16
CA GLY A 17 -0.60 11.15 -4.44
C GLY A 17 -1.52 11.95 -5.36
N HIS A 18 -0.95 12.71 -6.32
CA HIS A 18 -1.73 13.46 -7.31
C HIS A 18 -2.55 12.54 -8.21
N ALA A 19 -1.93 11.50 -8.76
CA ALA A 19 -2.62 10.55 -9.64
C ALA A 19 -3.77 9.82 -8.92
N ARG A 20 -3.54 9.36 -7.68
CA ARG A 20 -4.58 8.70 -6.86
C ARG A 20 -5.69 9.66 -6.46
N GLN A 21 -5.35 10.92 -6.13
CA GLN A 21 -6.34 11.94 -5.82
C GLN A 21 -7.22 12.27 -7.03
N CYS A 22 -6.62 12.37 -8.22
CA CYS A 22 -7.35 12.54 -9.47
C CYS A 22 -8.35 11.40 -9.69
N GLY A 23 -7.90 10.14 -9.56
CA GLY A 23 -8.76 8.97 -9.66
C GLY A 23 -9.88 8.93 -8.62
N LEU A 24 -9.59 9.30 -7.37
CA LEU A 24 -10.57 9.37 -6.28
C LEU A 24 -11.66 10.41 -6.56
N ASN A 25 -11.29 11.58 -7.07
CA ASN A 25 -12.25 12.64 -7.41
C ASN A 25 -13.24 12.19 -8.49
N GLN A 26 -12.80 11.35 -9.41
CA GLN A 26 -13.61 10.85 -10.53
C GLN A 26 -14.37 9.56 -10.21
N ALA A 27 -14.04 8.88 -9.11
CA ALA A 27 -14.66 7.61 -8.75
C ALA A 27 -16.16 7.76 -8.48
N LYS A 28 -16.99 6.91 -9.08
CA LYS A 28 -18.47 6.91 -8.91
C LYS A 28 -18.95 5.78 -8.00
N GLY A 29 -18.10 4.79 -7.75
CA GLY A 29 -18.45 3.61 -6.96
C GLY A 29 -18.49 3.91 -5.45
N LYS A 30 -19.30 3.16 -4.71
CA LYS A 30 -19.36 3.23 -3.24
C LYS A 30 -18.01 2.90 -2.57
N TYR A 31 -17.24 2.01 -3.19
CA TYR A 31 -15.93 1.60 -2.73
C TYR A 31 -14.87 1.93 -3.78
N HIS A 32 -13.77 2.49 -3.34
CA HIS A 32 -12.59 2.77 -4.14
C HIS A 32 -11.53 1.71 -3.85
N ILE A 33 -10.98 1.10 -4.89
CA ILE A 33 -9.89 0.13 -4.77
C ILE A 33 -8.77 0.59 -5.68
N CYS A 34 -7.62 0.91 -5.08
CA CYS A 34 -6.42 1.29 -5.81
C CYS A 34 -5.79 0.04 -6.44
N ILE A 35 -5.39 0.17 -7.69
CA ILE A 35 -4.64 -0.83 -8.43
C ILE A 35 -3.51 -0.15 -9.20
N ASP A 36 -2.34 -0.78 -9.21
CA ASP A 36 -1.17 -0.31 -9.96
C ASP A 36 -1.02 -1.16 -11.24
N THR A 37 -0.60 -0.54 -12.34
CA THR A 37 -0.54 -1.19 -13.67
C THR A 37 0.57 -2.22 -13.80
N ASP A 38 1.57 -2.19 -12.93
CA ASP A 38 2.72 -3.10 -12.86
C ASP A 38 2.52 -4.26 -11.86
N THR A 39 1.28 -4.45 -11.41
CA THR A 39 0.92 -5.43 -10.39
C THR A 39 -0.10 -6.43 -10.95
N ILE A 40 0.11 -7.71 -10.67
CA ILE A 40 -0.78 -8.81 -11.06
C ILE A 40 -1.76 -9.07 -9.92
N TYR A 41 -3.05 -8.99 -10.23
CA TYR A 41 -4.14 -9.16 -9.28
C TYR A 41 -4.83 -10.50 -9.45
N PRO A 42 -5.07 -11.28 -8.37
CA PRO A 42 -5.86 -12.48 -8.48
C PRO A 42 -7.32 -12.17 -8.82
N SER A 43 -7.98 -13.07 -9.53
CA SER A 43 -9.38 -12.89 -10.02
C SER A 43 -10.39 -12.54 -8.91
N ARG A 44 -10.12 -12.94 -7.68
CA ARG A 44 -10.99 -12.67 -6.52
C ARG A 44 -10.59 -11.45 -5.70
N TYR A 45 -9.59 -10.68 -6.14
CA TYR A 45 -9.03 -9.54 -5.42
C TYR A 45 -10.11 -8.51 -5.04
N ILE A 46 -10.75 -7.92 -6.04
CA ILE A 46 -11.79 -6.90 -5.84
C ILE A 46 -12.94 -7.44 -4.98
N LYS A 47 -13.45 -8.64 -5.30
CA LYS A 47 -14.53 -9.29 -4.53
C LYS A 47 -14.15 -9.48 -3.06
N THR A 48 -12.89 -9.82 -2.77
CA THR A 48 -12.41 -10.04 -1.41
C THR A 48 -12.35 -8.73 -0.62
N HIS A 49 -11.84 -7.65 -1.23
CA HIS A 49 -11.81 -6.32 -0.61
C HIS A 49 -13.22 -5.78 -0.35
N VAL A 50 -14.09 -5.81 -1.36
CA VAL A 50 -15.48 -5.33 -1.25
C VAL A 50 -16.23 -6.10 -0.15
N LYS A 51 -16.10 -7.44 -0.09
CA LYS A 51 -16.72 -8.25 0.97
C LYS A 51 -16.31 -7.80 2.39
N GLN A 52 -15.09 -7.34 2.58
CA GLN A 52 -14.65 -6.82 3.87
C GLN A 52 -15.17 -5.40 4.11
N LEU A 53 -15.13 -4.53 3.09
CA LEU A 53 -15.62 -3.15 3.17
C LEU A 53 -17.14 -3.07 3.43
N MET A 54 -17.91 -4.09 3.03
CA MET A 54 -19.34 -4.18 3.32
C MET A 54 -19.65 -4.46 4.79
N LYS A 55 -18.67 -4.91 5.58
CA LYS A 55 -18.90 -5.18 7.01
C LYS A 55 -19.05 -3.87 7.79
N PRO A 56 -19.97 -3.82 8.76
CA PRO A 56 -20.15 -2.63 9.60
C PRO A 56 -18.85 -2.24 10.30
N GLY A 57 -18.59 -0.93 10.34
CA GLY A 57 -17.45 -0.39 11.06
C GLY A 57 -16.08 -0.61 10.37
N VAL A 58 -16.04 -1.02 9.10
CA VAL A 58 -14.78 -1.09 8.32
C VAL A 58 -14.61 0.18 7.51
N ALA A 59 -13.52 0.90 7.77
CA ALA A 59 -13.16 2.12 7.07
C ALA A 59 -12.33 1.83 5.81
N CYS A 60 -11.33 0.97 5.92
CA CYS A 60 -10.51 0.57 4.79
C CYS A 60 -9.98 -0.87 4.91
N THR A 61 -9.47 -1.38 3.81
CA THR A 61 -8.88 -2.72 3.68
C THR A 61 -7.56 -2.64 2.94
N PHE A 62 -6.63 -3.52 3.28
CA PHE A 62 -5.37 -3.70 2.57
C PHE A 62 -4.93 -5.16 2.68
N SER A 63 -4.02 -5.59 1.79
CA SER A 63 -3.65 -7.00 1.72
C SER A 63 -2.14 -7.21 1.62
N LEU A 64 -1.73 -8.47 1.73
CA LEU A 64 -0.36 -8.90 1.47
C LEU A 64 -0.05 -8.86 -0.02
N TRP A 65 1.25 -8.80 -0.32
CA TRP A 65 1.76 -8.92 -1.68
C TRP A 65 2.94 -9.89 -1.74
N SER A 66 3.25 -10.37 -2.92
CA SER A 66 4.44 -11.15 -3.26
C SER A 66 5.19 -10.50 -4.39
N PHE A 67 6.42 -10.91 -4.59
CA PHE A 67 7.19 -10.49 -5.75
C PHE A 67 7.02 -11.48 -6.91
N ILE A 68 7.01 -10.96 -8.13
CA ILE A 68 7.03 -11.77 -9.34
C ILE A 68 8.41 -12.44 -9.40
N PRO A 69 8.52 -13.79 -9.44
CA PRO A 69 9.81 -14.47 -9.52
C PRO A 69 10.61 -13.99 -10.73
N ASP A 70 11.90 -13.76 -10.54
CA ASP A 70 12.84 -13.46 -11.60
C ASP A 70 14.14 -14.28 -11.48
N GLU A 71 14.98 -14.26 -12.50
CA GLU A 71 16.23 -15.03 -12.53
C GLU A 71 17.32 -14.48 -11.58
N ARG A 72 17.20 -13.24 -11.12
CA ARG A 72 18.18 -12.58 -10.26
C ARG A 72 18.02 -12.91 -8.79
N HIS A 73 16.85 -13.40 -8.40
CA HIS A 73 16.52 -13.63 -7.01
C HIS A 73 16.20 -15.12 -6.77
N SER A 74 16.93 -15.73 -5.87
CA SER A 74 16.70 -17.13 -5.49
C SER A 74 15.28 -17.30 -4.95
N ALA A 75 14.54 -18.27 -5.45
CA ALA A 75 13.18 -18.57 -5.02
C ALA A 75 13.09 -18.84 -3.51
N THR A 76 14.07 -19.57 -2.96
CA THR A 76 14.16 -19.85 -1.52
C THR A 76 14.42 -18.58 -0.71
N GLY A 77 15.35 -17.73 -1.17
CA GLY A 77 15.64 -16.44 -0.51
C GLY A 77 14.44 -15.52 -0.51
N LEU A 78 13.73 -15.47 -1.63
CA LEU A 78 12.50 -14.69 -1.77
C LEU A 78 11.39 -15.19 -0.85
N TRP A 79 11.21 -16.50 -0.77
CA TRP A 79 10.23 -17.11 0.12
C TRP A 79 10.49 -16.77 1.60
N TRP A 80 11.73 -16.90 2.06
CA TRP A 80 12.11 -16.50 3.42
C TRP A 80 11.91 -15.02 3.69
N TYR A 81 12.30 -14.17 2.74
CA TYR A 81 12.10 -12.73 2.85
C TYR A 81 10.61 -12.40 2.98
N GLU A 82 9.76 -12.98 2.14
CA GLU A 82 8.32 -12.75 2.18
C GLU A 82 7.70 -13.27 3.48
N ALA A 83 8.10 -14.44 3.95
CA ALA A 83 7.59 -15.03 5.19
C ALA A 83 7.89 -14.14 6.40
N LEU A 84 9.13 -13.65 6.52
CA LEU A 84 9.55 -12.76 7.61
C LEU A 84 8.87 -11.39 7.51
N ARG A 85 8.77 -10.84 6.32
CA ARG A 85 8.04 -9.59 6.07
C ARG A 85 6.56 -9.73 6.45
N ASP A 86 5.93 -10.80 6.04
CA ASP A 86 4.51 -11.05 6.32
C ASP A 86 4.24 -11.20 7.81
N LEU A 87 5.14 -11.90 8.51
CA LEU A 87 5.08 -12.00 9.97
C LEU A 87 5.21 -10.62 10.62
N HIS A 88 6.21 -9.84 10.19
CA HIS A 88 6.40 -8.46 10.69
C HIS A 88 5.15 -7.60 10.46
N LEU A 89 4.59 -7.61 9.25
CA LEU A 89 3.39 -6.85 8.92
C LEU A 89 2.17 -7.29 9.75
N ARG A 90 2.02 -8.59 10.02
CA ARG A 90 0.94 -9.10 10.89
C ARG A 90 1.06 -8.55 12.30
N ILE A 91 2.26 -8.58 12.88
CA ILE A 91 2.51 -8.02 14.22
C ILE A 91 2.27 -6.50 14.21
N GLN A 92 2.83 -5.79 13.24
CA GLN A 92 2.68 -4.35 13.12
C GLN A 92 1.22 -3.92 12.95
N SER A 93 0.43 -4.70 12.20
CA SER A 93 -0.99 -4.39 11.94
C SER A 93 -1.87 -4.42 13.19
N ILE A 94 -1.44 -5.05 14.29
CA ILE A 94 -2.18 -5.07 15.55
C ILE A 94 -2.23 -3.67 16.16
N GLN A 95 -1.10 -2.95 16.16
CA GLN A 95 -0.98 -1.64 16.80
C GLN A 95 -1.05 -0.48 15.79
N ARG A 96 -0.38 -0.64 14.66
CA ARG A 96 -0.18 0.39 13.66
C ARG A 96 -0.57 -0.10 12.24
N PRO A 97 -1.84 -0.50 12.01
CA PRO A 97 -2.28 -1.04 10.72
C PRO A 97 -2.06 -0.06 9.56
N GLU A 98 -2.11 1.24 9.80
CA GLU A 98 -1.86 2.29 8.81
C GLU A 98 -0.46 2.22 8.19
N LEU A 99 0.54 1.73 8.92
CA LEU A 99 1.91 1.57 8.40
C LEU A 99 2.05 0.36 7.46
N CYS A 100 1.08 -0.53 7.45
CA CYS A 100 1.06 -1.72 6.58
C CYS A 100 0.39 -1.47 5.23
N VAL A 101 -0.27 -0.33 5.06
CA VAL A 101 -1.00 0.03 3.84
C VAL A 101 -0.01 0.29 2.69
N ARG A 102 -0.36 -0.22 1.51
CA ARG A 102 0.35 0.04 0.24
C ARG A 102 -0.69 0.36 -0.83
N GLY A 103 -0.39 1.35 -1.68
CA GLY A 103 -1.33 1.83 -2.69
C GLY A 103 -1.89 0.73 -3.58
N MET A 104 -1.04 -0.18 -4.03
CA MET A 104 -1.44 -1.31 -4.86
C MET A 104 -2.39 -2.31 -4.16
N THR A 105 -2.57 -2.22 -2.85
CA THR A 105 -3.43 -3.15 -2.09
C THR A 105 -4.49 -2.44 -1.25
N PHE A 106 -4.77 -1.18 -1.53
CA PHE A 106 -5.60 -0.33 -0.70
C PHE A 106 -7.03 -0.21 -1.22
N GLY A 107 -8.02 -0.43 -0.36
CA GLY A 107 -9.43 -0.24 -0.67
C GLY A 107 -10.18 0.44 0.48
N PHE A 108 -11.15 1.32 0.19
CA PHE A 108 -11.85 2.09 1.20
C PHE A 108 -13.23 2.57 0.71
N ASN A 109 -14.03 3.12 1.62
CA ASN A 109 -15.26 3.81 1.26
C ASN A 109 -14.93 5.12 0.53
N THR A 110 -15.51 5.31 -0.66
CA THR A 110 -15.18 6.44 -1.55
C THR A 110 -15.46 7.79 -0.89
N GLU A 111 -16.60 7.94 -0.21
CA GLU A 111 -16.98 9.20 0.44
C GLU A 111 -16.03 9.51 1.61
N LEU A 112 -15.67 8.48 2.37
CA LEU A 112 -14.69 8.65 3.44
C LEU A 112 -13.31 9.03 2.88
N GLY A 113 -12.91 8.42 1.75
CA GLY A 113 -11.69 8.78 1.04
C GLY A 113 -11.68 10.23 0.58
N ARG A 114 -12.79 10.71 0.01
CA ARG A 114 -12.93 12.10 -0.44
C ARG A 114 -12.90 13.10 0.71
N LYS A 115 -13.43 12.73 1.86
CA LYS A 115 -13.43 13.58 3.05
C LYS A 115 -12.01 13.99 3.47
N PHE A 116 -11.02 13.10 3.32
CA PHE A 116 -9.64 13.34 3.74
C PHE A 116 -8.71 13.61 2.56
N GLY A 117 -8.90 12.93 1.44
CA GLY A 117 -8.04 12.99 0.27
C GLY A 117 -6.67 12.33 0.47
N PHE A 118 -6.01 12.04 -0.64
CA PHE A 118 -4.60 11.66 -0.62
C PHE A 118 -3.73 12.90 -0.41
N ARG A 119 -2.72 12.79 0.44
CA ARG A 119 -1.71 13.84 0.58
C ARG A 119 -0.90 13.94 -0.71
N THR A 120 -0.85 15.14 -1.27
CA THR A 120 -0.12 15.47 -2.50
C THR A 120 1.19 16.22 -2.22
N ASP A 121 1.42 16.58 -0.97
CA ASP A 121 2.60 17.27 -0.46
C ASP A 121 3.73 16.34 -0.01
N ILE A 122 3.46 15.02 -0.01
CA ILE A 122 4.45 13.98 0.32
C ILE A 122 4.64 13.02 -0.86
N ILE A 123 5.85 12.50 -0.99
CA ILE A 123 6.22 11.59 -2.08
C ILE A 123 5.90 10.13 -1.72
N ARG A 124 5.98 9.79 -0.44
CA ARG A 124 5.73 8.42 0.05
C ARG A 124 4.87 8.44 1.30
N GLY A 125 4.05 7.39 1.43
CA GLY A 125 3.20 7.21 2.61
C GLY A 125 1.85 7.93 2.50
N GLU A 126 1.47 8.43 1.33
CA GLU A 126 0.18 9.03 1.05
C GLU A 126 -0.97 8.05 1.36
N ASP A 127 -0.79 6.77 1.07
CA ASP A 127 -1.76 5.71 1.35
C ASP A 127 -1.95 5.47 2.85
N GLY A 128 -0.83 5.33 3.57
CA GLY A 128 -0.84 5.15 5.02
C GLY A 128 -1.36 6.38 5.74
N SER A 129 -1.05 7.58 5.24
CA SER A 129 -1.57 8.85 5.75
C SER A 129 -3.10 8.91 5.63
N LEU A 130 -3.65 8.53 4.47
CA LEU A 130 -5.09 8.45 4.27
C LEU A 130 -5.73 7.39 5.17
N ALA A 131 -5.12 6.21 5.30
CA ALA A 131 -5.59 5.18 6.21
C ALA A 131 -5.58 5.65 7.67
N LEU A 132 -4.55 6.38 8.10
CA LEU A 132 -4.48 6.97 9.45
C LEU A 132 -5.63 7.96 9.67
N ALA A 133 -5.91 8.83 8.70
CA ALA A 133 -7.02 9.78 8.78
C ALA A 133 -8.40 9.08 8.87
N MET A 134 -8.54 7.90 8.27
CA MET A 134 -9.77 7.09 8.34
C MET A 134 -9.91 6.29 9.64
N LYS A 135 -8.84 6.07 10.39
CA LYS A 135 -8.82 5.21 11.58
C LYS A 135 -9.88 5.58 12.66
N PRO A 136 -10.19 6.86 12.93
CA PRO A 136 -11.26 7.24 13.85
C PRO A 136 -12.67 6.86 13.38
N TYR A 137 -12.85 6.58 12.09
CA TYR A 137 -14.15 6.31 11.46
C TYR A 137 -14.42 4.81 11.25
N GLY A 138 -13.48 3.95 11.58
CA GLY A 138 -13.68 2.52 11.52
C GLY A 138 -12.39 1.71 11.51
N LYS A 139 -12.56 0.39 11.45
CA LYS A 139 -11.45 -0.56 11.47
C LYS A 139 -10.66 -0.52 10.14
N LEU A 140 -9.35 -0.58 10.26
CA LEU A 140 -8.43 -0.82 9.16
C LEU A 140 -8.19 -2.34 9.10
N VAL A 141 -8.72 -3.01 8.09
CA VAL A 141 -8.73 -4.48 8.01
C VAL A 141 -7.60 -4.98 7.11
N PHE A 142 -6.66 -5.72 7.71
CA PHE A 142 -5.61 -6.42 6.99
C PHE A 142 -6.11 -7.78 6.49
N ILE A 143 -6.13 -7.97 5.18
CA ILE A 143 -6.59 -9.20 4.53
C ILE A 143 -5.39 -10.13 4.33
N HIS A 144 -5.37 -11.25 5.06
CA HIS A 144 -4.30 -12.25 4.99
C HIS A 144 -4.54 -13.34 3.93
N SER A 145 -5.71 -13.35 3.31
CA SER A 145 -6.09 -14.37 2.34
C SER A 145 -5.27 -14.29 1.06
N GLY A 146 -4.80 -15.43 0.56
CA GLY A 146 -4.17 -15.54 -0.76
C GLY A 146 -5.06 -15.08 -1.92
N LYS A 147 -6.40 -15.02 -1.72
CA LYS A 147 -7.35 -14.49 -2.69
C LYS A 147 -7.24 -12.98 -2.93
N ALA A 148 -6.52 -12.27 -2.05
CA ALA A 148 -6.24 -10.84 -2.16
C ALA A 148 -4.73 -10.54 -2.19
N ARG A 149 -3.86 -11.57 -2.19
CA ARG A 149 -2.41 -11.39 -2.31
C ARG A 149 -2.07 -11.07 -3.76
N VAL A 150 -1.51 -9.90 -3.99
CA VAL A 150 -1.08 -9.45 -5.31
C VAL A 150 0.38 -9.82 -5.57
N MET A 151 0.81 -9.77 -6.84
CA MET A 151 2.21 -9.97 -7.22
C MET A 151 2.71 -8.72 -7.94
N THR A 152 3.85 -8.18 -7.50
CA THR A 152 4.44 -6.95 -8.05
C THR A 152 5.92 -7.14 -8.36
N GLY A 153 6.46 -6.25 -9.19
CA GLY A 153 7.89 -6.24 -9.51
C GLY A 153 8.77 -5.74 -8.36
N TYR A 154 10.07 -5.81 -8.56
CA TYR A 154 11.08 -5.49 -7.55
C TYR A 154 11.38 -3.98 -7.40
N GLY A 155 10.67 -3.10 -8.05
CA GLY A 155 10.94 -1.66 -8.19
C GLY A 155 11.79 -1.01 -7.09
N THR A 156 11.31 -1.01 -5.84
CA THR A 156 12.05 -0.45 -4.70
C THR A 156 13.15 -1.36 -4.14
N LEU A 157 13.09 -2.68 -4.36
CA LEU A 157 14.13 -3.63 -3.94
C LEU A 157 15.39 -3.52 -4.79
N ASN A 158 15.26 -3.24 -6.08
CA ASN A 158 16.40 -3.07 -6.98
C ASN A 158 17.29 -1.88 -6.58
N ASN A 159 16.72 -0.88 -5.92
CA ASN A 159 17.46 0.28 -5.42
C ASN A 159 18.35 -0.05 -4.19
N ASP A 160 18.04 -1.12 -3.48
CA ASP A 160 18.79 -1.57 -2.29
C ASP A 160 19.94 -2.53 -2.66
N GLY A 161 20.11 -2.88 -3.93
CA GLY A 161 21.21 -3.67 -4.51
C GLY A 161 21.15 -5.18 -4.26
N SER A 162 20.61 -5.65 -3.13
CA SER A 162 20.40 -7.07 -2.86
C SER A 162 19.25 -7.32 -1.88
N LEU A 163 18.66 -8.53 -1.91
CA LEU A 163 17.63 -8.94 -0.94
C LEU A 163 18.12 -8.84 0.50
N PHE A 164 19.38 -9.21 0.73
CA PHE A 164 19.98 -9.15 2.07
C PHE A 164 20.15 -7.71 2.57
N ASN A 165 20.63 -6.81 1.73
CA ASN A 165 20.75 -5.39 2.08
C ASN A 165 19.40 -4.74 2.30
N SER A 166 18.42 -5.06 1.46
CA SER A 166 17.04 -4.60 1.63
C SER A 166 16.45 -5.09 2.94
N PHE A 167 16.64 -6.36 3.27
CA PHE A 167 16.21 -6.95 4.54
C PHE A 167 16.90 -6.29 5.73
N LYS A 168 18.23 -6.18 5.70
CA LYS A 168 19.03 -5.53 6.76
C LYS A 168 18.58 -4.08 7.00
N THR A 169 18.41 -3.31 5.92
CA THR A 169 17.99 -1.91 6.00
C THR A 169 16.60 -1.80 6.63
N ARG A 170 15.68 -2.66 6.25
CA ARG A 170 14.30 -2.68 6.79
C ARG A 170 14.26 -3.20 8.21
N LEU A 171 15.07 -4.19 8.55
CA LEU A 171 15.22 -4.71 9.91
C LEU A 171 15.80 -3.64 10.84
N VAL A 172 16.86 -2.95 10.41
CA VAL A 172 17.45 -1.85 11.18
C VAL A 172 16.46 -0.70 11.35
N LYS A 173 15.70 -0.34 10.30
CA LYS A 173 14.61 0.65 10.41
C LYS A 173 13.51 0.17 11.36
N ALA A 174 13.15 -1.10 11.32
CA ALA A 174 12.16 -1.68 12.24
C ALA A 174 12.66 -1.66 13.69
N PHE A 175 13.93 -2.00 13.95
CA PHE A 175 14.52 -1.93 15.30
C PHE A 175 14.67 -0.48 15.78
N LYS A 176 15.12 0.44 14.92
CA LYS A 176 15.15 1.87 15.24
C LYS A 176 13.76 2.45 15.45
N GLY A 177 12.76 1.90 14.73
CA GLY A 177 11.35 2.22 14.90
C GLY A 177 10.67 1.52 16.08
N ALA A 178 11.27 0.48 16.68
CA ALA A 178 10.68 -0.23 17.81
C ALA A 178 10.43 0.68 19.02
N GLY A 179 11.33 1.63 19.29
CA GLY A 179 11.09 2.69 20.27
C GLY A 179 9.91 3.60 19.92
N SER A 180 9.65 3.85 18.63
CA SER A 180 8.53 4.65 18.15
C SER A 180 7.23 3.83 18.02
N MET A 181 7.27 2.50 18.08
CA MET A 181 6.07 1.66 18.20
C MET A 181 5.30 1.95 19.48
N PHE A 182 6.02 2.38 20.54
CA PHE A 182 5.43 2.74 21.82
C PHE A 182 5.15 4.25 21.97
N THR A 183 5.75 5.09 21.15
CA THR A 183 5.47 6.52 21.13
C THR A 183 4.50 6.84 19.99
N ARG A 184 3.30 7.30 20.34
CA ARG A 184 2.27 7.77 19.39
C ARG A 184 2.73 9.05 18.67
N LYS A 185 3.68 8.97 17.74
CA LYS A 185 3.88 10.03 16.76
C LYS A 185 2.96 9.79 15.57
N ASN A 186 1.86 10.51 15.53
CA ASN A 186 0.81 10.42 14.50
C ASN A 186 1.13 11.26 13.24
N GLU A 187 2.39 11.61 12.99
CA GLU A 187 2.75 12.40 11.80
C GLU A 187 3.44 11.53 10.76
N TYR A 188 2.82 11.46 9.58
CA TYR A 188 3.50 11.05 8.36
C TYR A 188 4.38 12.20 7.90
N LYS A 189 5.69 12.05 8.04
CA LYS A 189 6.68 12.93 7.42
C LYS A 189 7.17 12.28 6.14
N ASP A 190 7.43 13.11 5.12
CA ASP A 190 8.08 12.63 3.90
C ASP A 190 9.42 12.01 4.29
N GLU A 191 9.64 10.75 3.92
CA GLU A 191 10.95 10.15 4.10
C GLU A 191 11.88 10.85 3.11
N ASP A 192 12.96 11.49 3.61
CA ASP A 192 14.05 12.07 2.83
C ASP A 192 14.70 10.99 1.94
N ASN A 193 14.08 10.72 0.82
CA ASN A 193 14.59 9.83 -0.19
C ASN A 193 14.65 10.55 -1.53
N ASN A 194 15.86 10.84 -1.96
CA ASN A 194 16.30 11.47 -3.20
C ASN A 194 15.81 10.85 -4.52
N LEU A 195 14.75 10.04 -4.53
CA LEU A 195 14.31 9.30 -5.72
C LEU A 195 13.59 10.14 -6.78
N ILE A 196 13.25 11.40 -6.48
CA ILE A 196 12.59 12.31 -7.46
C ILE A 196 13.42 13.57 -7.71
N LYS A 197 14.50 13.82 -6.98
CA LYS A 197 15.33 15.02 -7.18
C LYS A 197 16.22 14.98 -8.43
N ASN A 198 16.34 13.84 -9.10
CA ASN A 198 17.23 13.67 -10.26
C ASN A 198 16.51 13.02 -11.45
N LYS A 199 15.48 13.70 -11.97
CA LYS A 199 15.07 13.49 -13.38
C LYS A 199 14.39 14.74 -13.92
#